data_10be782be4f1a87aff1de6c2835adadc
#
_entry.id   10be782be4f1a87aff1de6c2835adadc
#
_cell.length_a   1.000
_cell.length_b   1.000
_cell.length_c   1.000
_cell.angle_alpha   90.00
_cell.angle_beta   90.00
_cell.angle_gamma   90.00
#
_symmetry.space_group_name_H-M   'P 1'
#
loop_
_entity.id
_entity.type
_entity.pdbx_description
1 polymer ?
#
loop_
_entity_poly.entity_id
_entity_poly.type
_entity_poly.pdbx_seq_one_letter_code
_entity_poly.pdbx_strand_id
1 'polypeptide(L)'
;LLGDAADSLSLYFNRSDGGWPVNTGISEPIQIAELAGGFVELDSEDVVVYSAYGAKVRSFQPGYARPVMAVGGTHFVVYNRAGSDLQVSSRTKALYTKTFDNSILLCAMSNNNTLAVVTESGRYAAQLQIFDPSFRQTYSWEMTQNEGTPIAVDFSPDNRQFAAGTLAARQGQLGCKVYFMSTSSNSEGPAYTASQGSMLLSLDWQSESRVVAVFD
;
A
#
# COMPACT_ATOMS: atom_id res chain seq x y z
N LEU A 1 11.23 15.63 -2.01
CA LEU A 1 12.33 16.15 -1.17
C LEU A 1 11.99 17.49 -0.48
N LEU A 2 11.56 18.55 -1.21
CA LEU A 2 11.20 19.83 -0.59
C LEU A 2 9.91 19.77 0.25
N GLY A 3 8.92 18.98 -0.20
CA GLY A 3 7.67 18.76 0.53
C GLY A 3 7.89 18.03 1.87
N ASP A 4 8.71 16.99 1.86
CA ASP A 4 9.02 16.19 3.06
C ASP A 4 9.85 16.99 4.08
N ALA A 5 10.74 17.88 3.61
CA ALA A 5 11.50 18.78 4.47
C ALA A 5 10.56 19.81 5.15
N ALA A 6 9.61 20.38 4.41
CA ALA A 6 8.62 21.31 4.95
C ALA A 6 7.70 20.63 5.97
N ASP A 7 7.25 19.40 5.69
CA ASP A 7 6.47 18.58 6.62
C ASP A 7 7.25 18.29 7.91
N SER A 8 8.53 17.93 7.79
CA SER A 8 9.41 17.65 8.94
C SER A 8 9.64 18.90 9.79
N LEU A 9 9.83 20.07 9.17
CA LEU A 9 9.95 21.33 9.87
C LEU A 9 8.66 21.69 10.62
N SER A 10 7.51 21.55 9.97
CA SER A 10 6.20 21.80 10.58
C SER A 10 5.98 20.94 11.83
N LEU A 11 6.33 19.66 11.75
CA LEU A 11 6.24 18.74 12.91
C LEU A 11 7.23 19.09 14.02
N TYR A 12 8.39 19.62 13.68
CA TYR A 12 9.39 20.06 14.66
C TYR A 12 8.90 21.27 15.47
N PHE A 13 8.24 22.22 14.84
CA PHE A 13 7.71 23.42 15.50
C PHE A 13 6.42 23.14 16.32
N ASN A 14 5.66 22.11 16.00
CA ASN A 14 4.43 21.73 16.71
C ASN A 14 4.67 20.71 17.86
N ARG A 15 5.84 20.74 18.50
CA ARG A 15 6.20 19.84 19.61
C ARG A 15 5.44 20.10 20.92
N SER A 16 4.86 21.28 21.10
CA SER A 16 4.42 21.77 22.40
C SER A 16 3.10 21.17 22.91
N ASP A 17 2.29 20.55 22.03
CA ASP A 17 0.93 20.14 22.36
C ASP A 17 0.74 18.62 22.49
N GLY A 18 1.83 17.86 22.52
CA GLY A 18 1.80 16.40 22.62
C GLY A 18 2.27 15.88 23.98
N GLY A 19 1.95 14.65 24.24
CA GLY A 19 2.40 13.89 25.42
C GLY A 19 1.89 12.47 25.39
N TRP A 20 2.63 11.55 25.94
CA TRP A 20 2.23 10.16 26.11
C TRP A 20 1.73 9.88 27.52
N PRO A 21 0.68 9.06 27.72
CA PRO A 21 -0.14 8.36 26.71
C PRO A 21 -1.11 9.29 25.97
N VAL A 22 -1.43 8.97 24.72
CA VAL A 22 -2.39 9.68 23.87
C VAL A 22 -3.71 8.95 23.89
N ASN A 23 -4.79 9.65 24.19
CA ASN A 23 -6.14 9.14 23.92
C ASN A 23 -6.55 9.61 22.51
N THR A 24 -6.60 8.69 21.57
CA THR A 24 -6.94 9.00 20.17
C THR A 24 -8.43 9.27 19.99
N GLY A 25 -9.26 8.80 20.93
CA GLY A 25 -10.72 8.86 20.82
C GLY A 25 -11.31 7.80 19.90
N ILE A 26 -10.47 7.00 19.23
CA ILE A 26 -10.89 5.89 18.39
C ILE A 26 -10.96 4.62 19.24
N SER A 27 -12.15 4.00 19.30
CA SER A 27 -12.38 2.82 20.12
C SER A 27 -12.05 1.50 19.39
N GLU A 28 -12.20 1.49 18.06
CA GLU A 28 -12.02 0.32 17.22
C GLU A 28 -11.22 0.67 15.95
N PRO A 29 -9.89 0.80 16.07
CA PRO A 29 -9.06 1.09 14.90
C PRO A 29 -9.05 -0.12 13.94
N ILE A 30 -9.25 0.14 12.66
CA ILE A 30 -9.09 -0.87 11.59
C ILE A 30 -7.61 -1.14 11.35
N GLN A 31 -6.81 -0.07 11.29
CA GLN A 31 -5.37 -0.15 11.07
C GLN A 31 -4.65 0.94 11.86
N ILE A 32 -3.49 0.59 12.40
CA ILE A 32 -2.51 1.53 12.94
C ILE A 32 -1.18 1.22 12.28
N ALA A 33 -0.50 2.23 11.77
CA ALA A 33 0.77 2.05 11.10
C ALA A 33 1.77 3.16 11.46
N GLU A 34 3.04 2.78 11.54
CA GLU A 34 4.13 3.71 11.70
C GLU A 34 4.30 4.55 10.43
N LEU A 35 4.57 5.83 10.61
CA LEU A 35 4.91 6.76 9.55
C LEU A 35 6.10 7.59 10.06
N ALA A 36 7.09 7.89 9.20
CA ALA A 36 8.30 8.59 9.65
C ALA A 36 7.98 9.83 10.50
N GLY A 37 8.37 9.79 11.78
CA GLY A 37 8.12 10.85 12.76
C GLY A 37 6.73 10.83 13.39
N GLY A 38 6.04 9.69 13.41
CA GLY A 38 4.76 9.51 14.06
C GLY A 38 4.04 8.23 13.67
N PHE A 39 2.73 8.24 13.70
CA PHE A 39 1.90 7.14 13.26
C PHE A 39 0.58 7.66 12.66
N VAL A 40 -0.08 6.82 11.91
CA VAL A 40 -1.39 7.06 11.35
C VAL A 40 -2.34 5.97 11.80
N GLU A 41 -3.54 6.37 12.19
CA GLU A 41 -4.63 5.52 12.63
C GLU A 41 -5.81 5.69 11.68
N LEU A 42 -6.40 4.57 11.27
CA LEU A 42 -7.58 4.49 10.44
C LEU A 42 -8.66 3.73 11.18
N ASP A 43 -9.84 4.29 11.23
CA ASP A 43 -11.08 3.58 11.57
C ASP A 43 -12.06 3.54 10.39
N SER A 44 -13.35 3.25 10.64
CA SER A 44 -14.36 3.17 9.60
C SER A 44 -14.69 4.52 8.93
N GLU A 45 -14.43 5.63 9.61
CA GLU A 45 -14.83 6.98 9.17
C GLU A 45 -13.65 7.93 9.10
N ASP A 46 -12.72 7.85 10.05
CA ASP A 46 -11.68 8.83 10.27
C ASP A 46 -10.27 8.27 9.98
N VAL A 47 -9.42 9.16 9.52
CA VAL A 47 -7.97 8.98 9.45
C VAL A 47 -7.32 10.03 10.33
N VAL A 48 -6.52 9.62 11.28
CA VAL A 48 -5.84 10.53 12.22
C VAL A 48 -4.34 10.29 12.17
N VAL A 49 -3.59 11.38 12.02
CA VAL A 49 -2.12 11.36 12.01
C VAL A 49 -1.62 12.00 13.32
N TYR A 50 -0.71 11.31 13.99
CA TYR A 50 -0.04 11.76 15.19
C TYR A 50 1.47 11.91 14.96
N SER A 51 2.08 12.88 15.62
CA SER A 51 3.53 12.99 15.71
C SER A 51 4.13 11.96 16.67
N ALA A 52 5.44 11.75 16.60
CA ALA A 52 6.17 10.91 17.56
C ALA A 52 6.06 11.43 19.02
N TYR A 53 5.64 12.66 19.22
CA TYR A 53 5.43 13.28 20.53
C TYR A 53 3.99 13.16 21.03
N GLY A 54 3.11 12.48 20.28
CA GLY A 54 1.71 12.33 20.66
C GLY A 54 0.81 13.50 20.30
N ALA A 55 1.31 14.50 19.57
CA ALA A 55 0.46 15.59 19.09
C ALA A 55 -0.35 15.17 17.87
N LYS A 56 -1.65 15.48 17.85
CA LYS A 56 -2.52 15.28 16.68
C LYS A 56 -2.12 16.28 15.59
N VAL A 57 -1.61 15.76 14.48
CA VAL A 57 -1.13 16.55 13.35
C VAL A 57 -2.27 16.89 12.40
N ARG A 58 -3.11 15.89 12.09
CA ARG A 58 -4.20 16.01 11.12
C ARG A 58 -5.26 14.96 11.38
N SER A 59 -6.51 15.27 11.04
CA SER A 59 -7.56 14.29 10.83
C SER A 59 -8.41 14.65 9.61
N PHE A 60 -8.98 13.63 8.99
CA PHE A 60 -9.90 13.79 7.86
C PHE A 60 -10.76 12.53 7.68
N GLN A 61 -11.88 12.71 6.99
CA GLN A 61 -12.80 11.63 6.62
C GLN A 61 -12.68 11.36 5.13
N PRO A 62 -12.20 10.20 4.70
CA PRO A 62 -12.10 9.87 3.28
C PRO A 62 -13.48 9.64 2.63
N GLY A 63 -14.51 9.32 3.41
CA GLY A 63 -15.86 9.04 2.92
C GLY A 63 -15.96 7.71 2.16
N TYR A 64 -15.09 6.75 2.46
CA TYR A 64 -15.03 5.45 1.81
C TYR A 64 -15.85 4.40 2.57
N ALA A 65 -16.59 3.57 1.83
CA ALA A 65 -17.40 2.51 2.46
C ALA A 65 -16.54 1.38 3.05
N ARG A 66 -15.37 1.14 2.50
CA ARG A 66 -14.41 0.11 2.96
C ARG A 66 -13.00 0.68 2.92
N PRO A 67 -12.66 1.60 3.84
CA PRO A 67 -11.36 2.20 3.85
C PRO A 67 -10.29 1.20 4.25
N VAL A 68 -9.19 1.19 3.51
CA VAL A 68 -7.97 0.43 3.79
C VAL A 68 -6.79 1.35 3.58
N MET A 69 -5.73 1.15 4.34
CA MET A 69 -4.54 1.99 4.29
C MET A 69 -3.31 1.16 3.92
N ALA A 70 -2.43 1.75 3.10
CA ALA A 70 -1.06 1.28 2.93
C ALA A 70 -0.09 2.44 3.20
N VAL A 71 1.03 2.16 3.86
CA VAL A 71 1.95 3.18 4.36
C VAL A 71 3.33 2.99 3.75
N GLY A 72 3.92 4.09 3.33
CA GLY A 72 5.32 4.19 2.88
C GLY A 72 6.20 4.86 3.92
N GLY A 73 7.31 5.46 3.48
CA GLY A 73 8.23 6.14 4.39
C GLY A 73 7.66 7.41 5.02
N THR A 74 7.12 8.31 4.21
CA THR A 74 6.58 9.62 4.64
C THR A 74 5.16 9.90 4.15
N HIS A 75 4.66 9.05 3.26
CA HIS A 75 3.32 9.12 2.69
C HIS A 75 2.53 7.86 3.03
N PHE A 76 1.21 7.99 2.96
CA PHE A 76 0.30 6.87 3.05
C PHE A 76 -0.84 7.04 2.04
N VAL A 77 -1.41 5.95 1.61
CA VAL A 77 -2.61 5.92 0.78
C VAL A 77 -3.77 5.35 1.57
N VAL A 78 -4.92 6.01 1.51
CA VAL A 78 -6.20 5.43 1.92
C VAL A 78 -7.01 5.20 0.66
N TYR A 79 -7.54 4.01 0.50
CA TYR A 79 -8.32 3.63 -0.67
C TYR A 79 -9.61 2.92 -0.28
N ASN A 80 -10.60 3.03 -1.15
CA ASN A 80 -11.87 2.35 -1.00
C ASN A 80 -11.75 0.94 -1.59
N ARG A 81 -11.58 -0.08 -0.76
CA ARG A 81 -11.48 -1.47 -1.22
C ARG A 81 -12.78 -1.91 -1.89
N ALA A 82 -12.71 -2.49 -3.07
CA ALA A 82 -13.84 -2.81 -3.95
C ALA A 82 -14.65 -1.57 -4.38
N GLY A 83 -14.11 -0.36 -4.21
CA GLY A 83 -14.50 0.88 -4.84
C GLY A 83 -13.37 1.35 -5.74
N SER A 84 -13.47 2.56 -6.28
CA SER A 84 -12.56 3.07 -7.32
C SER A 84 -11.65 4.20 -6.86
N ASP A 85 -11.82 4.70 -5.65
CA ASP A 85 -11.21 5.94 -5.21
C ASP A 85 -10.05 5.71 -4.25
N LEU A 86 -9.02 6.51 -4.36
CA LEU A 86 -7.92 6.61 -3.42
C LEU A 86 -7.48 8.04 -3.17
N GLN A 87 -6.89 8.25 -1.99
CA GLN A 87 -6.21 9.47 -1.61
C GLN A 87 -4.83 9.15 -1.03
N VAL A 88 -3.80 9.74 -1.61
CA VAL A 88 -2.45 9.75 -1.04
C VAL A 88 -2.25 11.02 -0.23
N SER A 89 -1.69 10.87 0.96
CA SER A 89 -1.44 11.95 1.90
C SER A 89 -0.02 11.89 2.44
N SER A 90 0.54 13.05 2.74
CA SER A 90 1.64 13.18 3.68
C SER A 90 1.08 13.30 5.11
N ARG A 91 1.97 13.42 6.09
CA ARG A 91 1.58 13.64 7.49
C ARG A 91 0.70 14.88 7.69
N THR A 92 0.89 15.91 6.88
CA THR A 92 0.25 17.23 7.09
C THR A 92 -0.82 17.56 6.07
N LYS A 93 -0.82 16.95 4.89
CA LYS A 93 -1.75 17.33 3.81
C LYS A 93 -2.09 16.19 2.86
N ALA A 94 -3.20 16.33 2.15
CA ALA A 94 -3.50 15.53 0.96
C ALA A 94 -2.54 15.93 -0.18
N LEU A 95 -2.01 14.94 -0.89
CA LEU A 95 -1.07 15.14 -1.99
C LEU A 95 -1.73 14.86 -3.34
N TYR A 96 -2.52 13.79 -3.40
CA TYR A 96 -3.07 13.28 -4.63
C TYR A 96 -4.35 12.49 -4.39
N THR A 97 -5.31 12.65 -5.27
CA THR A 97 -6.53 11.83 -5.31
C THR A 97 -6.71 11.27 -6.71
N LYS A 98 -7.23 10.07 -6.80
CA LYS A 98 -7.49 9.42 -8.08
C LYS A 98 -8.71 8.52 -7.99
N THR A 99 -9.55 8.61 -9.02
CA THR A 99 -10.61 7.63 -9.28
C THR A 99 -10.18 6.77 -10.46
N PHE A 100 -10.27 5.45 -10.32
CA PHE A 100 -9.99 4.47 -11.35
C PHE A 100 -11.28 4.06 -12.07
N ASP A 101 -11.16 3.54 -13.28
CA ASP A 101 -12.30 3.03 -14.05
C ASP A 101 -12.84 1.71 -13.46
N ASN A 102 -12.00 0.96 -12.75
CA ASN A 102 -12.33 -0.32 -12.15
C ASN A 102 -12.09 -0.31 -10.63
N SER A 103 -12.69 -1.27 -9.93
CA SER A 103 -12.56 -1.40 -8.48
C SER A 103 -11.12 -1.67 -8.06
N ILE A 104 -10.68 -1.03 -7.00
CA ILE A 104 -9.38 -1.26 -6.38
C ILE A 104 -9.45 -2.53 -5.51
N LEU A 105 -8.58 -3.48 -5.78
CA LEU A 105 -8.44 -4.71 -5.02
C LEU A 105 -7.51 -4.52 -3.83
N LEU A 106 -6.33 -3.94 -4.07
CA LEU A 106 -5.35 -3.61 -3.04
C LEU A 106 -4.41 -2.49 -3.50
N CYS A 107 -3.80 -1.82 -2.51
CA CYS A 107 -2.66 -0.94 -2.71
C CYS A 107 -1.50 -1.38 -1.82
N ALA A 108 -0.28 -1.13 -2.27
CA ALA A 108 0.94 -1.24 -1.48
C ALA A 108 1.80 0.01 -1.70
N MET A 109 2.54 0.42 -0.68
CA MET A 109 3.41 1.58 -0.77
C MET A 109 4.80 1.25 -0.23
N SER A 110 5.82 1.63 -0.99
CA SER A 110 7.22 1.38 -0.62
C SER A 110 7.78 2.47 0.29
N ASN A 111 8.94 2.21 0.89
CA ASN A 111 9.62 3.15 1.78
C ASN A 111 10.02 4.48 1.10
N ASN A 112 10.18 4.50 -0.21
CA ASN A 112 10.40 5.74 -0.97
C ASN A 112 9.11 6.39 -1.49
N ASN A 113 7.93 5.92 -1.02
CA ASN A 113 6.60 6.39 -1.39
C ASN A 113 6.18 6.05 -2.84
N THR A 114 6.78 5.03 -3.47
CA THR A 114 6.27 4.44 -4.71
C THR A 114 4.99 3.66 -4.38
N LEU A 115 3.94 3.87 -5.17
CA LEU A 115 2.62 3.31 -4.95
C LEU A 115 2.32 2.23 -6.00
N ALA A 116 1.98 1.03 -5.56
CA ALA A 116 1.35 0.01 -6.38
C ALA A 116 -0.16 0.02 -6.15
N VAL A 117 -0.92 -0.04 -7.23
CA VAL A 117 -2.39 -0.16 -7.20
C VAL A 117 -2.77 -1.36 -8.06
N VAL A 118 -3.53 -2.26 -7.48
CA VAL A 118 -4.13 -3.39 -8.20
C VAL A 118 -5.62 -3.13 -8.33
N THR A 119 -6.10 -3.15 -9.58
CA THR A 119 -7.54 -3.01 -9.89
C THR A 119 -8.09 -4.26 -10.56
N GLU A 120 -9.39 -4.42 -10.49
CA GLU A 120 -10.11 -5.32 -11.38
C GLU A 120 -9.85 -4.95 -12.84
N SER A 121 -10.13 -5.86 -13.74
CA SER A 121 -10.08 -5.61 -15.18
C SER A 121 -11.24 -6.33 -15.86
N GLY A 122 -11.90 -5.67 -16.80
CA GLY A 122 -12.96 -6.28 -17.60
C GLY A 122 -12.47 -7.33 -18.58
N ARG A 123 -11.16 -7.38 -18.88
CA ARG A 123 -10.54 -8.25 -19.89
C ARG A 123 -9.54 -9.23 -19.29
N TYR A 124 -8.82 -8.83 -18.26
CA TYR A 124 -7.75 -9.57 -17.61
C TYR A 124 -8.17 -10.04 -16.22
N ALA A 125 -7.35 -10.83 -15.54
CA ALA A 125 -7.60 -11.19 -14.15
C ALA A 125 -7.49 -9.98 -13.23
N ALA A 126 -6.53 -9.11 -13.50
CA ALA A 126 -6.32 -7.84 -12.81
C ALA A 126 -5.39 -6.94 -13.62
N GLN A 127 -5.28 -5.67 -13.21
CA GLN A 127 -4.25 -4.75 -13.66
C GLN A 127 -3.46 -4.25 -12.46
N LEU A 128 -2.13 -4.37 -12.49
CA LEU A 128 -1.23 -3.80 -11.52
C LEU A 128 -0.56 -2.57 -12.14
N GLN A 129 -0.65 -1.43 -11.47
CA GLN A 129 -0.04 -0.16 -11.90
C GLN A 129 0.88 0.35 -10.81
N ILE A 130 2.07 0.87 -11.20
CA ILE A 130 3.00 1.51 -10.26
C ILE A 130 3.10 2.98 -10.61
N PHE A 131 3.05 3.80 -9.57
CA PHE A 131 3.19 5.25 -9.61
C PHE A 131 4.43 5.67 -8.82
N ASP A 132 5.25 6.55 -9.40
CA ASP A 132 6.39 7.14 -8.71
C ASP A 132 5.93 8.10 -7.57
N PRO A 133 6.85 8.58 -6.70
CA PRO A 133 6.48 9.52 -5.64
C PRO A 133 5.92 10.87 -6.12
N SER A 134 5.97 11.15 -7.42
CA SER A 134 5.33 12.30 -8.07
C SER A 134 3.97 11.94 -8.69
N PHE A 135 3.46 10.74 -8.42
CA PHE A 135 2.18 10.18 -8.91
C PHE A 135 2.09 10.02 -10.41
N ARG A 136 3.23 9.87 -11.11
CA ARG A 136 3.29 9.49 -12.51
C ARG A 136 3.33 7.98 -12.61
N GLN A 137 2.49 7.41 -13.46
CA GLN A 137 2.51 5.98 -13.74
C GLN A 137 3.82 5.62 -14.47
N THR A 138 4.59 4.70 -13.89
CA THR A 138 5.88 4.24 -14.41
C THR A 138 5.82 2.81 -14.91
N TYR A 139 4.82 2.04 -14.48
CA TYR A 139 4.68 0.63 -14.82
C TYR A 139 3.21 0.24 -14.93
N SER A 140 2.90 -0.72 -15.81
CA SER A 140 1.58 -1.34 -15.91
C SER A 140 1.73 -2.80 -16.33
N TRP A 141 1.02 -3.68 -15.62
CA TRP A 141 0.96 -5.10 -15.91
C TRP A 141 -0.49 -5.57 -15.96
N GLU A 142 -0.92 -5.97 -17.15
CA GLU A 142 -2.22 -6.58 -17.39
C GLU A 142 -2.09 -8.09 -17.17
N MET A 143 -2.53 -8.56 -16.04
CA MET A 143 -2.35 -9.94 -15.59
C MET A 143 -3.40 -10.86 -16.19
N THR A 144 -2.95 -11.86 -16.91
CA THR A 144 -3.81 -12.88 -17.53
C THR A 144 -4.45 -13.79 -16.49
N GLN A 145 -5.46 -14.56 -16.88
CA GLN A 145 -6.08 -15.58 -16.01
C GLN A 145 -5.07 -16.63 -15.52
N ASN A 146 -4.02 -16.90 -16.32
CA ASN A 146 -2.95 -17.84 -15.94
C ASN A 146 -2.00 -17.26 -14.89
N GLU A 147 -1.82 -15.96 -14.85
CA GLU A 147 -1.01 -15.28 -13.83
C GLU A 147 -1.82 -15.14 -12.54
N GLY A 148 -3.12 -14.93 -12.66
CA GLY A 148 -4.05 -14.83 -11.55
C GLY A 148 -4.21 -13.39 -11.05
N THR A 149 -5.00 -13.25 -10.00
CA THR A 149 -5.29 -11.96 -9.35
C THR A 149 -4.30 -11.74 -8.20
N PRO A 150 -3.59 -10.60 -8.14
CA PRO A 150 -2.75 -10.26 -7.01
C PRO A 150 -3.57 -10.16 -5.71
N ILE A 151 -3.08 -10.82 -4.68
CA ILE A 151 -3.64 -10.79 -3.32
C ILE A 151 -2.67 -10.17 -2.31
N ALA A 152 -1.40 -10.02 -2.69
CA ALA A 152 -0.37 -9.32 -1.93
C ALA A 152 0.64 -8.70 -2.89
N VAL A 153 1.13 -7.51 -2.55
CA VAL A 153 2.24 -6.84 -3.24
C VAL A 153 3.14 -6.22 -2.18
N ASP A 154 4.44 -6.41 -2.33
CA ASP A 154 5.42 -5.75 -1.48
C ASP A 154 6.66 -5.33 -2.29
N PHE A 155 7.36 -4.28 -1.83
CA PHE A 155 8.51 -3.71 -2.49
C PHE A 155 9.82 -4.08 -1.79
N SER A 156 10.88 -4.26 -2.58
CA SER A 156 12.23 -4.39 -2.01
C SER A 156 12.66 -3.11 -1.27
N PRO A 157 13.48 -3.22 -0.22
CA PRO A 157 13.94 -2.05 0.53
C PRO A 157 14.65 -0.98 -0.31
N ASP A 158 15.29 -1.38 -1.40
CA ASP A 158 15.93 -0.47 -2.36
C ASP A 158 14.97 0.08 -3.43
N ASN A 159 13.71 -0.35 -3.42
CA ASN A 159 12.63 0.02 -4.35
C ASN A 159 12.90 -0.30 -5.83
N ARG A 160 13.85 -1.18 -6.13
CA ARG A 160 14.17 -1.61 -7.51
C ARG A 160 13.31 -2.77 -7.97
N GLN A 161 12.75 -3.51 -7.03
CA GLN A 161 11.93 -4.69 -7.29
C GLN A 161 10.65 -4.66 -6.48
N PHE A 162 9.67 -5.43 -6.92
CA PHE A 162 8.49 -5.76 -6.14
C PHE A 162 8.18 -7.24 -6.30
N ALA A 163 7.54 -7.80 -5.29
CA ALA A 163 6.97 -9.13 -5.33
C ALA A 163 5.45 -9.01 -5.40
N ALA A 164 4.81 -9.81 -6.26
CA ALA A 164 3.36 -9.91 -6.37
C ALA A 164 2.94 -11.36 -6.13
N GLY A 165 2.24 -11.59 -5.04
CA GLY A 165 1.61 -12.87 -4.75
C GLY A 165 0.23 -12.94 -5.39
N THR A 166 -0.02 -13.96 -6.22
CA THR A 166 -1.25 -14.08 -6.99
C THR A 166 -2.00 -15.36 -6.65
N LEU A 167 -3.30 -15.31 -6.83
CA LEU A 167 -4.22 -16.44 -6.72
C LEU A 167 -4.85 -16.69 -8.08
N ALA A 168 -4.74 -17.92 -8.58
CA ALA A 168 -5.36 -18.37 -9.82
C ALA A 168 -6.07 -19.70 -9.64
N ALA A 169 -7.17 -19.88 -10.36
CA ALA A 169 -7.81 -21.20 -10.50
C ALA A 169 -7.25 -21.91 -11.75
N ARG A 170 -6.68 -23.10 -11.58
CA ARG A 170 -6.15 -23.93 -12.66
C ARG A 170 -6.72 -25.32 -12.54
N GLN A 171 -7.34 -25.79 -13.62
CA GLN A 171 -7.94 -27.13 -13.65
C GLN A 171 -8.88 -27.42 -12.45
N GLY A 172 -9.63 -26.41 -12.03
CA GLY A 172 -10.58 -26.52 -10.91
C GLY A 172 -9.94 -26.45 -9.52
N GLN A 173 -8.65 -26.15 -9.41
CA GLN A 173 -7.94 -26.01 -8.13
C GLN A 173 -7.34 -24.62 -8.02
N LEU A 174 -7.40 -24.07 -6.79
CA LEU A 174 -6.72 -22.82 -6.46
C LEU A 174 -5.23 -23.07 -6.29
N GLY A 175 -4.42 -22.10 -6.73
CA GLY A 175 -2.98 -22.11 -6.53
C GLY A 175 -2.41 -20.72 -6.50
N CYS A 176 -1.36 -20.55 -5.71
CA CYS A 176 -0.66 -19.30 -5.56
C CYS A 176 0.67 -19.30 -6.29
N LYS A 177 1.04 -18.14 -6.83
CA LYS A 177 2.38 -17.84 -7.33
C LYS A 177 2.88 -16.55 -6.73
N VAL A 178 4.20 -16.44 -6.61
CA VAL A 178 4.88 -15.20 -6.27
C VAL A 178 5.77 -14.82 -7.42
N TYR A 179 5.52 -13.69 -8.04
CA TYR A 179 6.31 -13.11 -9.13
C TYR A 179 7.25 -12.07 -8.55
N PHE A 180 8.49 -12.06 -9.05
CA PHE A 180 9.51 -11.07 -8.69
C PHE A 180 9.79 -10.22 -9.92
N MET A 181 9.47 -8.94 -9.83
CA MET A 181 9.47 -8.02 -10.96
C MET A 181 10.35 -6.81 -10.68
N SER A 182 10.91 -6.23 -11.75
CA SER A 182 11.60 -4.94 -11.64
C SER A 182 10.59 -3.78 -11.70
N THR A 183 10.81 -2.72 -10.90
CA THR A 183 10.02 -1.49 -10.98
C THR A 183 10.33 -0.64 -12.22
N SER A 184 11.42 -0.95 -12.94
CA SER A 184 11.91 -0.17 -14.09
C SER A 184 11.88 -0.93 -15.44
N SER A 185 11.46 -2.21 -15.45
CA SER A 185 11.46 -3.04 -16.64
C SER A 185 10.20 -3.89 -16.69
N ASN A 186 9.59 -3.98 -17.86
CA ASN A 186 8.43 -4.87 -18.13
C ASN A 186 8.85 -6.32 -18.44
N SER A 187 10.12 -6.68 -18.21
CA SER A 187 10.56 -8.07 -18.39
C SER A 187 10.01 -8.94 -17.28
N GLU A 188 9.48 -10.10 -17.66
CA GLU A 188 9.09 -11.13 -16.69
C GLU A 188 10.31 -11.55 -15.87
N GLY A 189 10.17 -11.47 -14.55
CA GLY A 189 11.15 -11.96 -13.60
C GLY A 189 10.89 -13.43 -13.23
N PRO A 190 11.70 -13.99 -12.34
CA PRO A 190 11.47 -15.33 -11.82
C PRO A 190 10.14 -15.40 -11.06
N ALA A 191 9.54 -16.58 -11.04
CA ALA A 191 8.33 -16.83 -10.27
C ALA A 191 8.48 -18.11 -9.43
N TYR A 192 7.97 -18.05 -8.20
CA TYR A 192 7.80 -19.21 -7.35
C TYR A 192 6.36 -19.70 -7.44
N THR A 193 6.17 -21.01 -7.62
CA THR A 193 4.84 -21.63 -7.59
C THR A 193 4.69 -22.42 -6.30
N ALA A 194 3.70 -22.06 -5.49
CA ALA A 194 3.39 -22.78 -4.27
C ALA A 194 2.84 -24.19 -4.54
N SER A 195 2.85 -25.03 -3.51
CA SER A 195 2.21 -26.34 -3.57
C SER A 195 0.72 -26.18 -3.89
N GLN A 196 0.18 -27.18 -4.57
CA GLN A 196 -1.22 -27.17 -4.98
C GLN A 196 -2.16 -27.11 -3.76
N GLY A 197 -3.12 -26.21 -3.80
CA GLY A 197 -4.06 -25.97 -2.70
C GLY A 197 -3.58 -24.99 -1.63
N SER A 198 -2.29 -24.64 -1.62
CA SER A 198 -1.76 -23.65 -0.66
C SER A 198 -2.20 -22.23 -0.98
N MET A 199 -2.63 -21.50 0.05
CA MET A 199 -3.02 -20.09 -0.03
C MET A 199 -1.91 -19.22 0.55
N LEU A 200 -1.55 -18.15 -0.17
CA LEU A 200 -0.62 -17.15 0.34
C LEU A 200 -1.32 -16.33 1.44
N LEU A 201 -0.73 -16.32 2.64
CA LEU A 201 -1.22 -15.60 3.82
C LEU A 201 -0.51 -14.25 4.00
N SER A 202 0.81 -14.22 3.77
CA SER A 202 1.59 -12.99 3.82
C SER A 202 2.76 -13.04 2.86
N LEU A 203 3.18 -11.85 2.44
CA LEU A 203 4.34 -11.61 1.58
C LEU A 203 5.08 -10.40 2.13
N ASP A 204 6.36 -10.56 2.43
CA ASP A 204 7.15 -9.53 3.09
C ASP A 204 8.60 -9.54 2.58
N TRP A 205 9.09 -8.40 2.14
CA TRP A 205 10.44 -8.23 1.63
C TRP A 205 11.40 -7.83 2.75
N GLN A 206 12.17 -8.77 3.25
CA GLN A 206 13.02 -8.61 4.43
C GLN A 206 14.37 -7.92 4.14
N SER A 207 14.92 -8.10 2.94
CA SER A 207 16.17 -7.47 2.50
C SER A 207 16.22 -7.43 0.98
N GLU A 208 17.21 -6.77 0.37
CA GLU A 208 17.37 -6.67 -1.09
C GLU A 208 17.34 -8.02 -1.84
N SER A 209 17.64 -9.11 -1.15
CA SER A 209 17.72 -10.46 -1.73
C SER A 209 16.84 -11.51 -1.05
N ARG A 210 16.01 -11.11 -0.07
CA ARG A 210 15.20 -12.06 0.70
C ARG A 210 13.74 -11.60 0.79
N VAL A 211 12.86 -12.46 0.29
CA VAL A 211 11.41 -12.37 0.48
C VAL A 211 10.95 -13.53 1.35
N VAL A 212 10.05 -13.25 2.28
CA VAL A 212 9.34 -14.25 3.07
C VAL A 212 7.90 -14.31 2.57
N ALA A 213 7.48 -15.47 2.13
CA ALA A 213 6.10 -15.75 1.77
C ALA A 213 5.59 -16.87 2.69
N VAL A 214 4.49 -16.62 3.37
CA VAL A 214 3.85 -17.59 4.27
C VAL A 214 2.64 -18.16 3.57
N PHE A 215 2.56 -19.49 3.56
CA PHE A 215 1.44 -20.22 3.01
C PHE A 215 0.79 -21.10 4.10
N ASP A 216 -0.50 -21.41 3.94
CA ASP A 216 -1.21 -22.38 4.78
C ASP A 216 -0.93 -23.83 4.33
#